data_cf68a3fd10c83eeb1b1af78181227828
#
_entry.id   cf68a3fd10c83eeb1b1af78181227828
#
_cell.length_a   1.000
_cell.length_b   1.000
_cell.length_c   1.000
_cell.angle_alpha   90.00
_cell.angle_beta   90.00
_cell.angle_gamma   90.00
#
_symmetry.space_group_name_H-M   'P 1'
#
loop_
_entity.id
_entity.type
_entity.pdbx_description
1 polymer ?
#
loop_
_entity_poly.entity_id
_entity_poly.type
_entity_poly.pdbx_seq_one_letter_code
_entity_poly.pdbx_strand_id
1 'polypeptide(L)'
;MNKPQRDVTLRFLAEPQDVNFGGKVHGGAVMKWIDLAAYACSAGWSGKYCVTAYAGGIRFVAPIHVGSLVEVEAKVIYTGKSSMHIALEVVACDPKSLNRRLTTHCIVIMVAMDENGQKVEIPTWTPKTEKDKQQHQTAIKLMEMRKKIGEEMEIFVD
;
A
#
# COMPACT_ATOMS: atom_id res chain seq x y z
N MET A 1 -22.61 4.90 11.71
CA MET A 1 -22.90 4.08 10.52
C MET A 1 -21.63 3.63 9.87
N ASN A 2 -21.48 2.35 9.80
CA ASN A 2 -20.23 1.73 9.39
C ASN A 2 -20.26 1.41 7.90
N LYS A 3 -19.87 2.40 7.09
CA LYS A 3 -19.67 2.16 5.65
C LYS A 3 -18.22 1.81 5.38
N PRO A 4 -17.94 0.88 4.45
CA PRO A 4 -16.57 0.62 4.01
C PRO A 4 -15.89 1.91 3.54
N GLN A 5 -14.67 2.12 4.00
CA GLN A 5 -13.82 3.25 3.61
C GLN A 5 -12.82 2.78 2.56
N ARG A 6 -12.86 3.38 1.37
CA ARG A 6 -12.00 2.97 0.25
C ARG A 6 -10.56 3.41 0.41
N ASP A 7 -10.34 4.57 1.00
CA ASP A 7 -9.03 5.19 1.04
C ASP A 7 -8.66 5.69 2.44
N VAL A 8 -7.39 5.95 2.62
CA VAL A 8 -6.85 6.59 3.82
C VAL A 8 -5.58 7.35 3.45
N THR A 9 -5.36 8.47 4.11
CA THR A 9 -4.11 9.21 4.04
C THR A 9 -3.54 9.33 5.44
N LEU A 10 -2.36 8.76 5.66
CA LEU A 10 -1.59 8.95 6.88
C LEU A 10 -0.64 10.13 6.67
N ARG A 11 -0.62 11.07 7.62
CA ARG A 11 0.22 12.26 7.55
C ARG A 11 1.04 12.38 8.82
N PHE A 12 2.35 12.52 8.67
CA PHE A 12 3.27 12.62 9.81
C PHE A 12 4.60 13.25 9.37
N LEU A 13 5.48 13.48 10.32
CA LEU A 13 6.82 14.00 10.05
C LEU A 13 7.84 12.86 10.03
N ALA A 14 8.79 12.92 9.10
CA ALA A 14 9.94 12.04 9.12
C ALA A 14 10.84 12.41 10.29
N GLU A 15 11.13 11.44 11.15
CA GLU A 15 11.84 11.64 12.40
C GLU A 15 13.33 11.23 12.31
N PRO A 16 14.20 11.73 13.21
CA PRO A 16 15.62 11.39 13.18
C PRO A 16 15.92 9.88 13.24
N GLN A 17 15.11 9.08 13.95
CA GLN A 17 15.30 7.64 14.03
C GLN A 17 14.98 6.90 12.72
N ASP A 18 14.34 7.56 11.78
CA ASP A 18 14.01 6.96 10.49
C ASP A 18 15.17 7.03 9.47
N VAL A 19 16.28 7.67 9.82
CA VAL A 19 17.35 8.02 8.91
C VAL A 19 18.39 6.91 8.79
N ASN A 20 18.85 6.67 7.56
CA ASN A 20 19.95 5.75 7.27
C ASN A 20 21.32 6.42 7.37
N PHE A 21 22.38 5.69 7.03
CA PHE A 21 23.76 6.17 7.09
C PHE A 21 24.05 7.32 6.12
N GLY A 22 23.24 7.49 5.08
CA GLY A 22 23.36 8.59 4.12
C GLY A 22 22.55 9.84 4.46
N GLY A 23 21.96 9.91 5.66
CA GLY A 23 21.18 11.06 6.11
C GLY A 23 19.78 11.17 5.52
N LYS A 24 19.30 10.10 4.90
CA LYS A 24 17.95 10.02 4.28
C LYS A 24 17.11 8.96 4.98
N VAL A 25 15.79 9.07 4.86
CA VAL A 25 14.90 8.09 5.46
C VAL A 25 15.20 6.68 4.93
N HIS A 26 15.30 5.75 5.84
CA HIS A 26 15.60 4.36 5.56
C HIS A 26 14.50 3.73 4.68
N GLY A 27 14.87 2.98 3.65
CA GLY A 27 13.90 2.26 2.81
C GLY A 27 12.99 1.35 3.63
N GLY A 28 13.54 0.70 4.67
CA GLY A 28 12.75 -0.10 5.61
C GLY A 28 11.71 0.71 6.39
N ALA A 29 12.03 1.94 6.77
CA ALA A 29 11.07 2.83 7.41
C ALA A 29 9.90 3.17 6.46
N VAL A 30 10.21 3.48 5.21
CA VAL A 30 9.20 3.74 4.18
C VAL A 30 8.31 2.51 3.97
N MET A 31 8.88 1.32 3.91
CA MET A 31 8.11 0.07 3.78
C MET A 31 7.19 -0.17 4.98
N LYS A 32 7.64 0.16 6.19
CA LYS A 32 6.80 0.09 7.39
C LYS A 32 5.61 1.04 7.29
N TRP A 33 5.83 2.27 6.85
CA TRP A 33 4.74 3.25 6.65
C TRP A 33 3.72 2.77 5.62
N ILE A 34 4.22 2.19 4.53
CA ILE A 34 3.39 1.59 3.48
C ILE A 34 2.53 0.46 4.06
N ASP A 35 3.13 -0.43 4.83
CA ASP A 35 2.42 -1.55 5.45
C ASP A 35 1.34 -1.07 6.42
N LEU A 36 1.64 -0.06 7.23
CA LEU A 36 0.66 0.55 8.15
C LEU A 36 -0.52 1.16 7.38
N ALA A 37 -0.25 1.89 6.31
CA ALA A 37 -1.30 2.50 5.49
C ALA A 37 -2.14 1.44 4.76
N ALA A 38 -1.50 0.40 4.26
CA ALA A 38 -2.20 -0.72 3.63
C ALA A 38 -3.11 -1.44 4.64
N TYR A 39 -2.64 -1.65 5.87
CA TYR A 39 -3.47 -2.22 6.93
C TYR A 39 -4.66 -1.32 7.26
N ALA A 40 -4.43 -0.03 7.50
CA ALA A 40 -5.49 0.92 7.81
C ALA A 40 -6.54 0.99 6.69
N CYS A 41 -6.10 0.97 5.44
CA CYS A 41 -6.96 0.97 4.27
C CYS A 41 -7.80 -0.31 4.19
N SER A 42 -7.18 -1.49 4.32
CA SER A 42 -7.87 -2.78 4.23
C SER A 42 -8.82 -3.01 5.41
N ALA A 43 -8.42 -2.63 6.61
CA ALA A 43 -9.28 -2.70 7.79
C ALA A 43 -10.49 -1.77 7.66
N GLY A 44 -10.27 -0.55 7.14
CA GLY A 44 -11.34 0.42 6.91
C GLY A 44 -12.34 -0.04 5.84
N TRP A 45 -11.90 -0.80 4.87
CA TRP A 45 -12.78 -1.37 3.85
C TRP A 45 -13.53 -2.60 4.36
N SER A 46 -12.80 -3.57 4.90
CA SER A 46 -13.35 -4.88 5.26
C SER A 46 -14.02 -4.93 6.64
N GLY A 47 -13.62 -4.07 7.56
CA GLY A 47 -14.02 -4.19 8.96
C GLY A 47 -13.45 -5.43 9.65
N LYS A 48 -12.36 -5.99 9.11
CA LYS A 48 -11.75 -7.23 9.58
C LYS A 48 -10.26 -7.05 9.86
N TYR A 49 -9.68 -7.98 10.61
CA TYR A 49 -8.24 -8.12 10.69
C TYR A 49 -7.71 -8.55 9.32
N CYS A 50 -6.63 -7.93 8.88
CA CYS A 50 -6.04 -8.22 7.58
C CYS A 50 -4.55 -8.49 7.71
N VAL A 51 -4.02 -9.36 6.84
CA VAL A 51 -2.60 -9.66 6.78
C VAL A 51 -2.04 -9.25 5.42
N THR A 52 -0.78 -8.86 5.41
CA THR A 52 -0.05 -8.55 4.18
C THR A 52 0.32 -9.85 3.48
N ALA A 53 -0.22 -10.07 2.29
CA ALA A 53 0.06 -11.26 1.50
C ALA A 53 1.14 -11.03 0.45
N TYR A 54 1.26 -9.80 -0.06
CA TYR A 54 2.21 -9.48 -1.11
C TYR A 54 2.45 -7.97 -1.17
N ALA A 55 3.68 -7.58 -1.43
CA ALA A 55 4.04 -6.21 -1.78
C ALA A 55 4.89 -6.25 -3.05
N GLY A 56 4.51 -5.48 -4.05
CA GLY A 56 5.18 -5.54 -5.35
C GLY A 56 5.25 -4.21 -6.07
N GLY A 57 6.23 -4.12 -6.99
CA GLY A 57 6.43 -2.92 -7.77
C GLY A 57 6.87 -1.71 -6.96
N ILE A 58 7.55 -1.93 -5.82
CA ILE A 58 8.04 -0.83 -4.98
C ILE A 58 9.15 -0.10 -5.72
N ARG A 59 8.95 1.19 -5.94
CA ARG A 59 9.96 2.07 -6.53
C ARG A 59 10.22 3.26 -5.63
N PHE A 60 11.48 3.44 -5.28
CA PHE A 60 11.97 4.60 -4.53
C PHE A 60 12.47 5.62 -5.56
N VAL A 61 11.62 6.57 -5.92
CA VAL A 61 11.91 7.53 -7.01
C VAL A 61 12.56 8.81 -6.53
N ALA A 62 12.44 9.13 -5.24
CA ALA A 62 13.07 10.30 -4.63
C ALA A 62 13.33 10.06 -3.14
N PRO A 63 14.38 10.67 -2.57
CA PRO A 63 14.67 10.54 -1.15
C PRO A 63 13.70 11.35 -0.28
N ILE A 64 13.57 10.92 0.98
CA ILE A 64 12.84 11.65 2.02
C ILE A 64 13.82 12.09 3.07
N HIS A 65 13.77 13.37 3.43
CA HIS A 65 14.66 13.97 4.43
C HIS A 65 13.96 14.10 5.79
N VAL A 66 14.75 14.07 6.85
CA VAL A 66 14.26 14.37 8.22
C VAL A 66 13.55 15.71 8.24
N GLY A 67 12.41 15.76 8.93
CA GLY A 67 11.60 16.97 9.02
C GLY A 67 10.66 17.18 7.85
N SER A 68 10.70 16.32 6.81
CA SER A 68 9.71 16.35 5.74
C SER A 68 8.33 15.97 6.28
N LEU A 69 7.31 16.67 5.80
CA LEU A 69 5.93 16.25 5.98
C LEU A 69 5.65 15.12 4.99
N VAL A 70 5.31 13.95 5.51
CA VAL A 70 5.08 12.74 4.72
C VAL A 70 3.59 12.43 4.71
N GLU A 71 3.08 12.12 3.53
CA GLU A 71 1.72 11.59 3.37
C GLU A 71 1.80 10.25 2.66
N VAL A 72 1.18 9.24 3.25
CA VAL A 72 1.03 7.92 2.65
C VAL A 72 -0.43 7.75 2.27
N GLU A 73 -0.69 7.79 0.98
CA GLU A 73 -2.03 7.62 0.43
C GLU A 73 -2.23 6.16 0.01
N ALA A 74 -3.30 5.56 0.50
CA ALA A 74 -3.65 4.18 0.20
C ALA A 74 -5.11 4.10 -0.23
N LYS A 75 -5.38 3.35 -1.29
CA LYS A 75 -6.75 3.13 -1.74
C LYS A 75 -6.94 1.75 -2.35
N VAL A 76 -8.11 1.19 -2.13
CA VAL A 76 -8.52 -0.07 -2.76
C VAL A 76 -8.72 0.15 -4.26
N ILE A 77 -8.08 -0.67 -5.08
CA ILE A 77 -8.20 -0.64 -6.55
C ILE A 77 -8.79 -1.92 -7.13
N TYR A 78 -8.88 -2.97 -6.33
CA TYR A 78 -9.46 -4.26 -6.72
C TYR A 78 -9.79 -5.06 -5.46
N THR A 79 -10.91 -5.80 -5.50
CA THR A 79 -11.29 -6.74 -4.45
C THR A 79 -11.53 -8.12 -5.05
N GLY A 80 -10.92 -9.14 -4.42
CA GLY A 80 -11.29 -10.54 -4.63
C GLY A 80 -12.32 -10.96 -3.58
N LYS A 81 -12.47 -12.26 -3.35
CA LYS A 81 -13.39 -12.78 -2.34
C LYS A 81 -12.97 -12.36 -0.92
N SER A 82 -11.69 -12.48 -0.60
CA SER A 82 -11.10 -12.14 0.71
C SER A 82 -9.90 -11.21 0.61
N SER A 83 -9.51 -10.82 -0.59
CA SER A 83 -8.31 -10.03 -0.85
C SER A 83 -8.64 -8.62 -1.34
N MET A 84 -7.75 -7.69 -1.02
CA MET A 84 -7.81 -6.30 -1.47
C MET A 84 -6.47 -5.92 -2.06
N HIS A 85 -6.48 -5.38 -3.28
CA HIS A 85 -5.31 -4.78 -3.89
C HIS A 85 -5.34 -3.29 -3.58
N ILE A 86 -4.29 -2.82 -2.96
CA ILE A 86 -4.19 -1.43 -2.49
C ILE A 86 -3.05 -0.74 -3.21
N ALA A 87 -3.37 0.36 -3.87
CA ALA A 87 -2.38 1.24 -4.47
C ALA A 87 -1.91 2.24 -3.41
N LEU A 88 -0.59 2.36 -3.28
CA LEU A 88 0.03 3.25 -2.30
C LEU A 88 0.98 4.22 -2.98
N GLU A 89 0.92 5.46 -2.53
CA GLU A 89 1.85 6.52 -2.90
C GLU A 89 2.36 7.19 -1.63
N VAL A 90 3.68 7.40 -1.57
CA VAL A 90 4.31 8.17 -0.50
C VAL A 90 4.76 9.50 -1.09
N VAL A 91 4.21 10.56 -0.56
CA VAL A 91 4.49 11.94 -0.97
C VAL A 91 5.18 12.65 0.19
N ALA A 92 6.19 13.43 -0.11
CA ALA A 92 6.89 14.23 0.89
C ALA A 92 6.98 15.69 0.44
N CYS A 93 6.97 16.58 1.41
CA CYS A 93 7.22 18.00 1.16
C CYS A 93 7.94 18.64 2.35
N ASP A 94 8.61 19.75 2.09
CA ASP A 94 9.04 20.64 3.16
C ASP A 94 7.81 21.34 3.71
N PRO A 95 7.54 21.28 5.03
CA PRO A 95 6.37 21.95 5.63
C PRO A 95 6.28 23.43 5.34
N LYS A 96 7.42 24.06 5.07
CA LYS A 96 7.49 25.50 4.82
C LYS A 96 7.16 25.90 3.38
N SER A 97 7.32 25.00 2.42
CA SER A 97 7.11 25.29 1.00
C SER A 97 5.85 24.66 0.42
N LEU A 98 5.37 23.58 1.03
CA LEU A 98 4.24 22.75 0.56
C LEU A 98 4.46 22.18 -0.86
N ASN A 99 5.70 22.16 -1.35
CA ASN A 99 6.04 21.51 -2.62
C ASN A 99 6.05 20.00 -2.44
N ARG A 100 4.95 19.38 -2.85
CA ARG A 100 4.72 17.94 -2.72
C ARG A 100 5.40 17.21 -3.88
N ARG A 101 6.13 16.15 -3.55
CA ARG A 101 6.74 15.28 -4.56
C ARG A 101 6.49 13.82 -4.24
N LEU A 102 6.24 13.05 -5.28
CA LEU A 102 6.16 11.60 -5.15
C LEU A 102 7.54 11.03 -4.83
N THR A 103 7.64 10.23 -3.81
CA THR A 103 8.90 9.59 -3.39
C THR A 103 8.90 8.08 -3.60
N THR A 104 7.77 7.44 -3.43
CA THR A 104 7.65 5.97 -3.49
C THR A 104 6.24 5.60 -3.93
N HIS A 105 6.13 4.52 -4.67
CA HIS A 105 4.82 3.93 -4.96
C HIS A 105 4.91 2.41 -5.01
N CYS A 106 3.82 1.73 -4.74
CA CYS A 106 3.72 0.28 -4.81
C CYS A 106 2.27 -0.19 -4.78
N ILE A 107 2.11 -1.50 -4.92
CA ILE A 107 0.83 -2.19 -4.69
C ILE A 107 1.04 -3.21 -3.58
N VAL A 108 0.13 -3.22 -2.62
CA VAL A 108 0.10 -4.20 -1.53
C VAL A 108 -1.20 -4.98 -1.62
N ILE A 109 -1.10 -6.30 -1.44
CA ILE A 109 -2.28 -7.17 -1.37
C ILE A 109 -2.47 -7.58 0.07
N MET A 110 -3.64 -7.24 0.60
CA MET A 110 -4.07 -7.59 1.95
C MET A 110 -5.16 -8.65 1.89
N VAL A 111 -5.18 -9.55 2.85
CA VAL A 111 -6.19 -10.61 2.95
C VAL A 111 -6.88 -10.54 4.29
N ALA A 112 -8.21 -10.53 4.28
CA ALA A 112 -9.01 -10.53 5.50
C ALA A 112 -9.06 -11.93 6.13
N MET A 113 -8.88 -11.97 7.44
CA MET A 113 -8.80 -13.19 8.22
C MET A 113 -9.73 -13.15 9.43
N ASP A 114 -10.20 -14.32 9.84
CA ASP A 114 -10.89 -14.48 11.11
C ASP A 114 -9.93 -14.83 12.26
N GLU A 115 -10.48 -15.02 13.46
CA GLU A 115 -9.71 -15.35 14.65
C GLU A 115 -8.99 -16.71 14.57
N ASN A 116 -9.46 -17.60 13.69
CA ASN A 116 -8.88 -18.92 13.47
C ASN A 116 -7.86 -18.95 12.33
N GLY A 117 -7.52 -17.78 11.77
CA GLY A 117 -6.59 -17.69 10.65
C GLY A 117 -7.18 -18.13 9.32
N GLN A 118 -8.50 -18.21 9.23
CA GLN A 118 -9.20 -18.53 7.98
C GLN A 118 -9.55 -17.26 7.22
N LYS A 119 -9.47 -17.33 5.89
CA LYS A 119 -9.88 -16.22 5.03
C LYS A 119 -11.37 -15.96 5.16
N VAL A 120 -11.74 -14.68 5.23
CA VAL A 120 -13.14 -14.28 5.30
C VAL A 120 -13.52 -13.39 4.13
N GLU A 121 -14.77 -13.49 3.73
CA GLU A 121 -15.33 -12.70 2.63
C GLU A 121 -15.43 -11.22 3.01
N ILE A 122 -15.16 -10.35 2.05
CA ILE A 122 -15.19 -8.90 2.20
C ILE A 122 -16.21 -8.28 1.23
N PRO A 123 -16.65 -7.04 1.50
CA PRO A 123 -17.47 -6.32 0.54
C PRO A 123 -16.74 -6.11 -0.79
N THR A 124 -17.45 -6.23 -1.89
CA THR A 124 -16.90 -5.99 -3.23
C THR A 124 -16.86 -4.49 -3.49
N TRP A 125 -15.68 -4.00 -3.92
CA TRP A 125 -15.55 -2.65 -4.43
C TRP A 125 -15.76 -2.63 -5.93
N THR A 126 -16.60 -1.71 -6.41
CA THR A 126 -16.89 -1.53 -7.82
C THR A 126 -16.31 -0.21 -8.32
N PRO A 127 -15.45 -0.23 -9.36
CA PRO A 127 -14.90 1.00 -9.93
C PRO A 127 -16.00 1.86 -10.53
N LYS A 128 -15.94 3.17 -10.30
CA LYS A 128 -16.96 4.14 -10.75
C LYS A 128 -16.44 5.11 -11.79
N THR A 129 -15.24 5.65 -11.59
CA THR A 129 -14.63 6.61 -12.53
C THR A 129 -13.82 5.88 -13.59
N GLU A 130 -13.48 6.58 -14.69
CA GLU A 130 -12.60 6.02 -15.71
C GLU A 130 -11.22 5.67 -15.15
N LYS A 131 -10.69 6.49 -14.26
CA LYS A 131 -9.43 6.21 -13.57
C LYS A 131 -9.54 4.95 -12.70
N ASP A 132 -10.63 4.79 -11.96
CA ASP A 132 -10.89 3.58 -11.17
C ASP A 132 -10.91 2.33 -12.04
N LYS A 133 -11.59 2.40 -13.18
CA LYS A 133 -11.68 1.28 -14.13
C LYS A 133 -10.30 0.91 -14.69
N GLN A 134 -9.49 1.91 -15.05
CA GLN A 134 -8.12 1.69 -15.53
C GLN A 134 -7.26 1.03 -14.44
N GLN A 135 -7.32 1.53 -13.22
CA GLN A 135 -6.57 0.97 -12.09
C GLN A 135 -7.02 -0.46 -11.76
N HIS A 136 -8.32 -0.71 -11.81
CA HIS A 136 -8.88 -2.04 -11.60
C HIS A 136 -8.38 -3.03 -12.65
N GLN A 137 -8.42 -2.65 -13.92
CA GLN A 137 -7.91 -3.50 -15.00
C GLN A 137 -6.40 -3.72 -14.89
N THR A 138 -5.64 -2.69 -14.51
CA THR A 138 -4.20 -2.82 -14.28
C THR A 138 -3.91 -3.78 -13.14
N ALA A 139 -4.69 -3.73 -12.06
CA ALA A 139 -4.56 -4.69 -10.96
C ALA A 139 -4.73 -6.14 -11.43
N ILE A 140 -5.70 -6.41 -12.31
CA ILE A 140 -5.92 -7.74 -12.88
C ILE A 140 -4.70 -8.19 -13.70
N LYS A 141 -4.14 -7.30 -14.53
CA LYS A 141 -2.93 -7.60 -15.32
C LYS A 141 -1.73 -7.88 -14.43
N LEU A 142 -1.56 -7.10 -13.36
CA LEU A 142 -0.47 -7.30 -12.40
C LEU A 142 -0.60 -8.60 -11.64
N MET A 143 -1.81 -9.08 -11.38
CA MET A 143 -2.03 -10.41 -10.78
C MET A 143 -1.45 -11.53 -11.64
N GLU A 144 -1.63 -11.47 -12.95
CA GLU A 144 -1.08 -12.45 -13.88
C GLU A 144 0.45 -12.38 -13.91
N MET A 145 1.01 -11.16 -13.95
CA MET A 145 2.46 -10.95 -13.90
C MET A 145 3.06 -11.46 -12.59
N ARG A 146 2.40 -11.19 -11.48
CA ARG A 146 2.82 -11.68 -10.16
C ARG A 146 2.87 -13.20 -10.11
N LYS A 147 1.89 -13.86 -10.69
CA LYS A 147 1.85 -15.33 -10.77
C LYS A 147 3.09 -15.86 -11.48
N LYS A 148 3.44 -15.26 -12.61
CA LYS A 148 4.65 -15.61 -13.37
C LYS A 148 5.92 -15.36 -12.56
N ILE A 149 6.01 -14.21 -11.88
CA ILE A 149 7.14 -13.92 -11.00
C ILE A 149 7.24 -14.96 -9.89
N GLY A 150 6.11 -15.36 -9.28
CA GLY A 150 6.08 -16.41 -8.27
C GLY A 150 6.63 -17.74 -8.78
N GLU A 151 6.24 -18.14 -9.99
CA GLU A 151 6.74 -19.34 -10.64
C GLU A 151 8.27 -19.27 -10.86
N GLU A 152 8.78 -18.14 -11.34
CA GLU A 152 10.22 -17.92 -11.53
C GLU A 152 10.99 -17.88 -10.20
N MET A 153 10.37 -17.39 -9.14
CA MET A 153 11.00 -17.30 -7.81
C MET A 153 11.11 -18.64 -7.09
N GLU A 154 10.38 -19.66 -7.53
CA GLU A 154 10.43 -21.00 -6.92
C GLU A 154 11.83 -21.60 -6.92
N ILE A 155 12.70 -21.25 -7.88
CA ILE A 155 14.08 -21.70 -7.94
C ILE A 155 14.92 -21.28 -6.74
N PHE A 156 14.50 -20.23 -6.02
CA PHE A 156 15.20 -19.70 -4.86
C PHE A 156 14.66 -20.21 -3.53
N VAL A 157 13.64 -21.07 -3.57
CA VAL A 157 12.98 -21.62 -2.38
C VAL A 157 13.17 -23.14 -2.39
N ASP A 158 13.85 -23.66 -1.35
CA ASP A 158 14.05 -25.11 -1.15
C ASP A 158 12.82 -25.78 -0.51
#